data_060ea4b4c3d8db40eee19ee6725dd689
#
_entry.id   060ea4b4c3d8db40eee19ee6725dd689
#
_cell.length_a   1.000
_cell.length_b   1.000
_cell.length_c   1.000
_cell.angle_alpha   90.00
_cell.angle_beta   90.00
_cell.angle_gamma   90.00
#
_symmetry.space_group_name_H-M   'P 1'
#
loop_
_entity.id
_entity.type
_entity.pdbx_description
1 polymer ?
#
loop_
_entity_poly.entity_id
_entity_poly.type
_entity_poly.pdbx_seq_one_letter_code
_entity_poly.pdbx_strand_id
1 'polypeptide(L)'
;MARKFRDTSQAGAYRDCMSSPHSAIDVRPITESEFPDWIRAVNTGFLREPIPSESELEARRAQFESGDAGRYLGAFDNGRCVATFKSFPQELTAVGGAAVPANAVTGVTVTATHRRRGLLTRLMAHDLAAAKERGDVVATLIAAEYQIYGRYGFGPATWMTEWTVDVPRTGLDPRRSGSPEDGGRIDLVDGEDVRKLGPDLHERVRRAQPGAVSRDEMWWRVNTGVVRFEPSWREPHYAVYRSAHGEVEGLVSYAADDNWHGKLPHDTVSVQWLLAATPAAERALWRYLCSIDWVTKVKSGWRAPDDLLPFVLPNPRAATATTQGDWLWVRILDVVRALEARTYEGEGSLVLEVVDGDGLTGGRYRLDASEAGASCTPTRQDVDLTLDVGDLAALWLGDESAVRLAALGRVREGRAGAGRSADALLRTSRRPWCPDMF
;
A
#
# COMPACT_ATOMS: atom_id res chain seq x y z
N MET A 1 14.12 -11.83 -77.28
CA MET A 1 14.61 -10.43 -77.35
C MET A 1 15.10 -9.99 -75.99
N ALA A 2 16.39 -9.97 -75.76
CA ALA A 2 17.06 -9.61 -74.53
C ALA A 2 17.28 -8.10 -74.50
N ARG A 3 17.01 -7.47 -73.37
CA ARG A 3 17.58 -6.15 -73.06
C ARG A 3 18.21 -6.19 -71.64
N LYS A 4 19.55 -6.17 -71.67
CA LYS A 4 20.46 -5.84 -70.61
C LYS A 4 20.17 -4.43 -70.15
N PHE A 5 20.06 -4.22 -68.81
CA PHE A 5 20.30 -2.91 -68.15
C PHE A 5 21.43 -3.01 -67.16
N ARG A 6 22.30 -2.03 -67.29
CA ARG A 6 23.62 -1.90 -66.67
C ARG A 6 23.54 -1.61 -65.15
N ASP A 7 24.49 -2.20 -64.53
CA ASP A 7 25.08 -1.88 -63.26
C ASP A 7 25.56 -0.42 -63.21
N THR A 8 25.16 0.32 -62.19
CA THR A 8 25.85 1.52 -61.69
C THR A 8 25.88 1.53 -60.22
N SER A 9 27.01 1.17 -59.64
CA SER A 9 27.52 1.38 -58.32
C SER A 9 27.31 2.81 -57.82
N GLN A 10 26.43 2.99 -56.84
CA GLN A 10 26.47 4.06 -55.83
C GLN A 10 25.96 3.53 -54.48
N ALA A 11 26.74 2.63 -53.91
CA ALA A 11 26.59 2.16 -52.56
C ALA A 11 27.82 2.61 -51.75
N GLY A 12 27.85 3.85 -51.38
CA GLY A 12 28.97 4.39 -50.59
C GLY A 12 28.74 5.82 -50.20
N ALA A 13 27.85 6.11 -49.21
CA ALA A 13 27.83 7.35 -48.42
C ALA A 13 26.55 7.49 -47.53
N TYR A 14 26.10 6.42 -46.88
CA TYR A 14 25.00 6.55 -45.87
C TYR A 14 25.25 5.65 -44.67
N ARG A 15 26.50 5.58 -44.24
CA ARG A 15 26.87 4.93 -42.98
C ARG A 15 27.94 5.76 -42.29
N ASP A 16 27.61 6.92 -41.75
CA ASP A 16 28.39 7.60 -40.71
C ASP A 16 27.68 8.90 -40.26
N CYS A 17 26.45 8.76 -39.82
CA CYS A 17 25.82 9.87 -39.14
C CYS A 17 24.71 9.40 -38.20
N MET A 18 24.98 8.50 -37.26
CA MET A 18 24.14 8.18 -36.12
C MET A 18 24.92 7.34 -35.09
N SER A 19 26.04 7.84 -34.63
CA SER A 19 26.63 7.42 -33.33
C SER A 19 27.06 8.66 -32.56
N SER A 20 26.06 9.46 -32.16
CA SER A 20 26.24 10.27 -30.96
C SER A 20 26.39 9.26 -29.82
N PRO A 21 27.44 9.32 -29.01
CA PRO A 21 27.49 8.51 -27.80
C PRO A 21 26.27 8.89 -26.96
N HIS A 22 25.28 7.98 -26.84
CA HIS A 22 24.25 8.14 -25.85
C HIS A 22 25.01 8.25 -24.52
N SER A 23 25.06 9.42 -23.92
CA SER A 23 25.60 9.59 -22.59
C SER A 23 24.87 8.57 -21.71
N ALA A 24 25.64 7.76 -20.97
CA ALA A 24 25.06 6.75 -20.11
C ALA A 24 24.13 7.48 -19.13
N ILE A 25 22.83 7.10 -19.14
CA ILE A 25 21.86 7.70 -18.22
C ILE A 25 22.35 7.45 -16.80
N ASP A 26 22.55 8.52 -16.05
CA ASP A 26 23.06 8.50 -14.69
C ASP A 26 21.92 8.23 -13.69
N VAL A 27 22.06 7.20 -12.84
CA VAL A 27 21.08 6.83 -11.80
C VAL A 27 21.75 7.00 -10.46
N ARG A 28 21.24 7.94 -9.66
CA ARG A 28 21.83 8.33 -8.37
C ARG A 28 20.85 9.06 -7.47
N PRO A 29 21.15 9.27 -6.18
CA PRO A 29 20.47 10.27 -5.36
C PRO A 29 20.49 11.64 -6.01
N ILE A 30 19.40 12.41 -5.84
CA ILE A 30 19.32 13.77 -6.33
C ILE A 30 20.01 14.75 -5.38
N THR A 31 20.43 15.88 -5.91
CA THR A 31 20.86 17.04 -5.10
C THR A 31 19.68 17.96 -4.81
N GLU A 32 19.83 18.84 -3.82
CA GLU A 32 18.80 19.83 -3.47
C GLU A 32 18.44 20.74 -4.67
N SER A 33 19.42 21.16 -5.44
CA SER A 33 19.21 21.97 -6.65
C SER A 33 18.42 21.27 -7.77
N GLU A 34 18.42 19.93 -7.78
CA GLU A 34 17.71 19.12 -8.76
C GLU A 34 16.27 18.78 -8.30
N PHE A 35 15.94 19.08 -7.05
CA PHE A 35 14.63 18.74 -6.48
C PHE A 35 13.44 19.30 -7.28
N PRO A 36 13.42 20.58 -7.76
CA PRO A 36 12.33 21.09 -8.58
C PRO A 36 12.12 20.33 -9.89
N ASP A 37 13.21 19.92 -10.56
CA ASP A 37 13.16 19.15 -11.79
C ASP A 37 12.71 17.70 -11.53
N TRP A 38 13.08 17.15 -10.37
CA TRP A 38 12.63 15.85 -9.92
C TRP A 38 11.10 15.85 -9.68
N ILE A 39 10.53 16.86 -8.99
CA ILE A 39 9.07 17.01 -8.81
C ILE A 39 8.37 17.15 -10.16
N ARG A 40 8.93 17.95 -11.07
CA ARG A 40 8.38 18.04 -12.45
C ARG A 40 8.36 16.70 -13.15
N ALA A 41 9.40 15.88 -12.98
CA ALA A 41 9.46 14.54 -13.57
C ALA A 41 8.43 13.59 -12.92
N VAL A 42 8.21 13.67 -11.60
CA VAL A 42 7.12 12.95 -10.90
C VAL A 42 5.76 13.32 -11.50
N ASN A 43 5.44 14.61 -11.58
CA ASN A 43 4.17 15.10 -12.08
C ASN A 43 3.95 14.68 -13.55
N THR A 44 4.99 14.82 -14.38
CA THR A 44 4.94 14.36 -15.78
C THR A 44 4.68 12.86 -15.89
N GLY A 45 5.34 12.06 -15.05
CA GLY A 45 5.21 10.61 -15.07
C GLY A 45 3.84 10.10 -14.65
N PHE A 46 3.18 10.81 -13.72
CA PHE A 46 1.81 10.55 -13.30
C PHE A 46 0.74 11.31 -14.09
N LEU A 47 1.12 11.97 -15.20
CA LEU A 47 0.22 12.77 -16.05
C LEU A 47 -0.54 13.87 -15.29
N ARG A 48 0.10 14.43 -14.28
CA ARG A 48 -0.38 15.61 -13.54
C ARG A 48 0.11 16.89 -14.20
N GLU A 49 -0.32 18.05 -13.67
CA GLU A 49 0.21 19.35 -14.06
C GLU A 49 1.75 19.33 -13.99
N PRO A 50 2.46 19.51 -15.13
CA PRO A 50 3.93 19.32 -15.14
C PRO A 50 4.69 20.34 -14.30
N ILE A 51 4.15 21.56 -14.20
CA ILE A 51 4.74 22.63 -13.41
C ILE A 51 4.06 22.66 -12.05
N PRO A 52 4.75 22.29 -10.96
CA PRO A 52 4.18 22.36 -9.62
C PRO A 52 3.87 23.82 -9.26
N SER A 53 2.82 24.03 -8.47
CA SER A 53 2.55 25.34 -7.87
C SER A 53 3.67 25.68 -6.85
N GLU A 54 3.85 26.95 -6.57
CA GLU A 54 4.85 27.38 -5.58
C GLU A 54 4.57 26.77 -4.20
N SER A 55 3.30 26.73 -3.79
CA SER A 55 2.87 26.11 -2.53
C SER A 55 3.12 24.59 -2.48
N GLU A 56 2.90 23.88 -3.58
CA GLU A 56 3.24 22.45 -3.67
C GLU A 56 4.74 22.23 -3.55
N LEU A 57 5.53 23.04 -4.27
CA LEU A 57 6.99 22.92 -4.26
C LEU A 57 7.57 23.22 -2.87
N GLU A 58 7.04 24.24 -2.18
CA GLU A 58 7.46 24.60 -0.81
C GLU A 58 7.13 23.48 0.19
N ALA A 59 5.89 22.97 0.16
CA ALA A 59 5.46 21.88 1.03
C ALA A 59 6.28 20.59 0.82
N ARG A 60 6.57 20.24 -0.43
CA ARG A 60 7.39 19.07 -0.76
C ARG A 60 8.87 19.26 -0.46
N ARG A 61 9.39 20.51 -0.58
CA ARG A 61 10.76 20.85 -0.20
C ARG A 61 10.97 20.68 1.29
N ALA A 62 10.06 21.16 2.13
CA ALA A 62 10.12 20.93 3.57
C ALA A 62 10.19 19.44 3.93
N GLN A 63 9.46 18.59 3.20
CA GLN A 63 9.54 17.13 3.37
C GLN A 63 10.90 16.55 2.91
N PHE A 64 11.49 17.08 1.83
CA PHE A 64 12.81 16.67 1.35
C PHE A 64 13.92 17.06 2.34
N GLU A 65 13.89 18.29 2.86
CA GLU A 65 14.88 18.82 3.82
C GLU A 65 14.82 18.13 5.19
N SER A 66 13.63 17.74 5.63
CA SER A 66 13.44 17.01 6.89
C SER A 66 13.71 15.50 6.79
N GLY A 67 13.84 14.96 5.58
CA GLY A 67 14.00 13.54 5.30
C GLY A 67 15.45 13.14 4.97
N ASP A 68 15.63 11.88 4.62
CA ASP A 68 16.88 11.34 4.11
C ASP A 68 16.98 11.57 2.59
N ALA A 69 17.78 12.53 2.18
CA ALA A 69 18.01 12.87 0.76
C ALA A 69 18.50 11.67 -0.06
N GLY A 70 19.19 10.71 0.55
CA GLY A 70 19.65 9.48 -0.10
C GLY A 70 18.51 8.58 -0.60
N ARG A 71 17.29 8.79 -0.12
CA ARG A 71 16.08 8.05 -0.50
C ARG A 71 15.32 8.66 -1.70
N TYR A 72 15.79 9.79 -2.23
CA TYR A 72 15.27 10.39 -3.45
C TYR A 72 16.22 10.10 -4.60
N LEU A 73 15.84 9.19 -5.48
CA LEU A 73 16.66 8.79 -6.63
C LEU A 73 16.10 9.38 -7.92
N GLY A 74 17.02 9.75 -8.81
CA GLY A 74 16.71 10.21 -10.16
C GLY A 74 17.54 9.47 -11.21
N ALA A 75 16.99 9.34 -12.43
CA ALA A 75 17.74 9.00 -13.61
C ALA A 75 17.86 10.25 -14.50
N PHE A 76 19.08 10.58 -14.90
CA PHE A 76 19.36 11.81 -15.63
C PHE A 76 19.91 11.51 -17.03
N ASP A 77 19.27 12.08 -18.05
CA ASP A 77 19.74 12.09 -19.43
C ASP A 77 20.07 13.52 -19.83
N ASN A 78 21.34 13.80 -20.13
CA ASN A 78 21.84 15.15 -20.44
C ASN A 78 21.40 16.22 -19.41
N GLY A 79 21.48 15.90 -18.12
CA GLY A 79 21.12 16.77 -17.01
C GLY A 79 19.62 16.89 -16.73
N ARG A 80 18.74 16.28 -17.52
CA ARG A 80 17.31 16.28 -17.32
C ARG A 80 16.88 15.04 -16.54
N CYS A 81 16.08 15.20 -15.48
CA CYS A 81 15.47 14.09 -14.78
C CYS A 81 14.41 13.40 -15.63
N VAL A 82 14.60 12.11 -15.93
CA VAL A 82 13.74 11.29 -16.81
C VAL A 82 13.11 10.08 -16.12
N ALA A 83 13.53 9.78 -14.90
CA ALA A 83 12.87 8.82 -14.03
C ALA A 83 13.07 9.20 -12.57
N THR A 84 12.10 8.88 -11.74
CA THR A 84 12.05 9.21 -10.32
C THR A 84 11.78 7.96 -9.49
N PHE A 85 12.25 8.00 -8.25
CA PHE A 85 12.01 6.98 -7.25
C PHE A 85 12.19 7.62 -5.89
N LYS A 86 11.31 7.34 -4.95
CA LYS A 86 11.43 7.77 -3.56
C LYS A 86 11.15 6.60 -2.65
N SER A 87 11.89 6.49 -1.57
CA SER A 87 11.53 5.67 -0.44
C SER A 87 11.53 6.47 0.86
N PHE A 88 10.92 5.93 1.90
CA PHE A 88 10.92 6.53 3.23
C PHE A 88 10.81 5.44 4.30
N PRO A 89 11.30 5.70 5.54
CA PRO A 89 11.18 4.75 6.64
C PRO A 89 9.72 4.60 7.06
N GLN A 90 9.31 3.36 7.31
CA GLN A 90 7.98 3.00 7.75
C GLN A 90 8.07 1.76 8.65
N GLU A 91 7.08 1.49 9.45
CA GLU A 91 6.89 0.21 10.11
C GLU A 91 5.67 -0.49 9.54
N LEU A 92 5.78 -1.79 9.30
CA LEU A 92 4.67 -2.65 8.91
C LEU A 92 4.30 -3.57 10.06
N THR A 93 3.02 -3.67 10.37
CA THR A 93 2.53 -4.57 11.42
C THR A 93 2.44 -6.00 10.89
N ALA A 94 3.23 -6.90 11.46
CA ALA A 94 3.16 -8.32 11.20
C ALA A 94 1.95 -8.98 11.91
N VAL A 95 1.64 -10.21 11.56
CA VAL A 95 0.65 -11.02 12.31
C VAL A 95 1.08 -11.16 13.76
N GLY A 96 0.19 -10.85 14.70
CA GLY A 96 0.49 -10.81 16.13
C GLY A 96 0.90 -9.45 16.65
N GLY A 97 0.96 -8.41 15.79
CA GLY A 97 1.10 -7.02 16.19
C GLY A 97 2.53 -6.49 16.31
N ALA A 98 3.55 -7.32 15.97
CA ALA A 98 4.93 -6.85 15.95
C ALA A 98 5.13 -5.83 14.82
N ALA A 99 5.80 -4.71 15.12
CA ALA A 99 6.22 -3.72 14.14
C ALA A 99 7.56 -4.13 13.51
N VAL A 100 7.62 -4.29 12.21
CA VAL A 100 8.85 -4.59 11.49
C VAL A 100 9.32 -3.37 10.70
N PRO A 101 10.63 -3.04 10.70
CA PRO A 101 11.19 -1.98 9.88
C PRO A 101 10.90 -2.24 8.40
N ALA A 102 10.35 -1.24 7.72
CA ALA A 102 9.96 -1.30 6.33
C ALA A 102 10.49 -0.11 5.53
N ASN A 103 10.88 -0.37 4.30
CA ASN A 103 11.23 0.63 3.30
C ASN A 103 10.01 0.89 2.41
N ALA A 104 9.28 1.98 2.64
CA ALA A 104 8.11 2.32 1.84
C ALA A 104 8.54 3.01 0.53
N VAL A 105 8.10 2.45 -0.60
CA VAL A 105 8.44 2.92 -1.95
C VAL A 105 7.30 3.69 -2.57
N THR A 106 7.59 4.88 -3.08
CA THR A 106 6.60 5.78 -3.72
C THR A 106 7.25 6.65 -4.79
N GLY A 107 6.45 7.45 -5.52
CA GLY A 107 6.96 8.39 -6.51
C GLY A 107 7.75 7.75 -7.65
N VAL A 108 7.44 6.51 -7.99
CA VAL A 108 8.13 5.75 -9.04
C VAL A 108 7.57 6.12 -10.39
N THR A 109 8.38 6.79 -11.20
CA THR A 109 8.00 7.15 -12.58
C THR A 109 9.15 6.95 -13.56
N VAL A 110 8.81 6.71 -14.82
CA VAL A 110 9.73 6.79 -15.96
C VAL A 110 9.01 7.53 -17.07
N THR A 111 9.58 8.64 -17.57
CA THR A 111 8.97 9.40 -18.65
C THR A 111 8.72 8.53 -19.88
N ALA A 112 7.63 8.77 -20.59
CA ALA A 112 7.19 7.92 -21.71
C ALA A 112 8.28 7.70 -22.77
N THR A 113 9.13 8.70 -23.02
CA THR A 113 10.23 8.66 -24.00
C THR A 113 11.43 7.81 -23.54
N HIS A 114 11.49 7.43 -22.26
CA HIS A 114 12.63 6.70 -21.66
C HIS A 114 12.24 5.33 -21.10
N ARG A 115 11.00 4.90 -21.31
CA ARG A 115 10.52 3.56 -20.91
C ARG A 115 11.31 2.45 -21.62
N ARG A 116 11.35 1.26 -21.00
CA ARG A 116 12.00 0.04 -21.52
C ARG A 116 13.52 0.13 -21.69
N ARG A 117 14.18 1.06 -20.97
CA ARG A 117 15.65 1.22 -20.96
C ARG A 117 16.29 0.70 -19.65
N GLY A 118 15.56 -0.09 -18.86
CA GLY A 118 16.06 -0.66 -17.58
C GLY A 118 16.20 0.34 -16.44
N LEU A 119 15.67 1.59 -16.56
CA LEU A 119 15.82 2.62 -15.53
C LEU A 119 15.19 2.24 -14.22
N LEU A 120 13.95 1.74 -14.25
CA LEU A 120 13.26 1.28 -13.04
C LEU A 120 14.02 0.13 -12.37
N THR A 121 14.57 -0.81 -13.14
CA THR A 121 15.37 -1.92 -12.58
C THR A 121 16.60 -1.41 -11.83
N ARG A 122 17.29 -0.40 -12.39
CA ARG A 122 18.47 0.20 -11.75
C ARG A 122 18.10 0.97 -10.47
N LEU A 123 17.02 1.76 -10.50
CA LEU A 123 16.50 2.49 -9.34
C LEU A 123 16.08 1.54 -8.22
N MET A 124 15.29 0.50 -8.57
CA MET A 124 14.81 -0.50 -7.63
C MET A 124 15.97 -1.30 -6.99
N ALA A 125 16.94 -1.75 -7.79
CA ALA A 125 18.09 -2.48 -7.29
C ALA A 125 18.93 -1.63 -6.32
N HIS A 126 19.13 -0.34 -6.64
CA HIS A 126 19.85 0.58 -5.75
C HIS A 126 19.14 0.74 -4.41
N ASP A 127 17.84 1.02 -4.43
CA ASP A 127 17.07 1.28 -3.20
C ASP A 127 16.90 0.02 -2.33
N LEU A 128 16.57 -1.14 -2.94
CA LEU A 128 16.41 -2.39 -2.19
C LEU A 128 17.72 -2.88 -1.55
N ALA A 129 18.87 -2.70 -2.23
CA ALA A 129 20.17 -2.99 -1.64
C ALA A 129 20.45 -2.09 -0.44
N ALA A 130 20.24 -0.78 -0.58
CA ALA A 130 20.40 0.17 0.51
C ALA A 130 19.42 -0.09 1.67
N ALA A 131 18.17 -0.47 1.38
CA ALA A 131 17.18 -0.86 2.39
C ALA A 131 17.65 -2.06 3.21
N LYS A 132 18.16 -3.10 2.55
CA LYS A 132 18.73 -4.27 3.22
C LYS A 132 19.94 -3.92 4.08
N GLU A 133 20.84 -3.06 3.59
CA GLU A 133 22.02 -2.59 4.35
C GLU A 133 21.62 -1.79 5.60
N ARG A 134 20.53 -1.01 5.54
CA ARG A 134 19.97 -0.31 6.71
C ARG A 134 19.32 -1.25 7.72
N GLY A 135 19.07 -2.52 7.35
CA GLY A 135 18.43 -3.51 8.20
C GLY A 135 16.89 -3.49 8.13
N ASP A 136 16.32 -2.91 7.08
CA ASP A 136 14.89 -3.03 6.80
C ASP A 136 14.53 -4.51 6.57
N VAL A 137 13.44 -4.99 7.18
CA VAL A 137 13.02 -6.39 7.09
C VAL A 137 12.24 -6.63 5.81
N VAL A 138 11.49 -5.61 5.39
CA VAL A 138 10.66 -5.64 4.19
C VAL A 138 10.75 -4.31 3.44
N ALA A 139 10.41 -4.33 2.14
CA ALA A 139 10.01 -3.13 1.43
C ALA A 139 8.51 -3.22 1.11
N THR A 140 7.83 -2.07 1.03
CA THR A 140 6.39 -1.96 0.83
C THR A 140 6.07 -0.98 -0.28
N LEU A 141 4.97 -1.18 -0.98
CA LEU A 141 4.40 -0.21 -1.92
C LEU A 141 2.91 -0.47 -2.17
N ILE A 142 2.23 0.53 -2.70
CA ILE A 142 0.90 0.37 -3.29
C ILE A 142 1.07 0.33 -4.82
N ALA A 143 0.70 -0.78 -5.44
CA ALA A 143 0.92 -0.98 -6.87
C ALA A 143 -0.13 -0.24 -7.70
N ALA A 144 0.31 0.72 -8.55
CA ALA A 144 -0.56 1.32 -9.56
C ALA A 144 -0.81 0.38 -10.75
N GLU A 145 0.15 -0.49 -11.06
CA GLU A 145 0.05 -1.48 -12.15
C GLU A 145 0.56 -2.85 -11.67
N TYR A 146 -0.30 -3.85 -11.71
CA TYR A 146 -0.05 -5.21 -11.22
C TYR A 146 1.23 -5.86 -11.80
N GLN A 147 1.51 -5.65 -13.08
CA GLN A 147 2.58 -6.36 -13.80
C GLN A 147 3.99 -5.82 -13.54
N ILE A 148 4.14 -4.72 -12.79
CA ILE A 148 5.44 -4.04 -12.65
C ILE A 148 6.30 -4.68 -11.57
N TYR A 149 5.75 -4.88 -10.37
CA TYR A 149 6.56 -5.07 -9.17
C TYR A 149 6.90 -6.53 -8.85
N GLY A 150 6.14 -7.49 -9.38
CA GLY A 150 6.43 -8.92 -9.20
C GLY A 150 7.83 -9.34 -9.69
N ARG A 151 8.34 -8.70 -10.75
CA ARG A 151 9.69 -8.96 -11.27
C ARG A 151 10.83 -8.55 -10.35
N TYR A 152 10.53 -7.73 -9.35
CA TYR A 152 11.47 -7.29 -8.29
C TYR A 152 11.22 -8.01 -6.97
N GLY A 153 10.50 -9.14 -7.01
CA GLY A 153 10.21 -9.98 -5.86
C GLY A 153 9.17 -9.43 -4.89
N PHE A 154 8.37 -8.42 -5.28
CA PHE A 154 7.20 -8.02 -4.52
C PHE A 154 6.04 -8.97 -4.77
N GLY A 155 5.21 -9.22 -3.74
CA GLY A 155 3.95 -9.94 -3.83
C GLY A 155 2.81 -9.20 -3.18
N PRO A 156 1.56 -9.34 -3.69
CA PRO A 156 0.38 -8.73 -3.09
C PRO A 156 0.08 -9.38 -1.74
N ALA A 157 0.32 -8.66 -0.66
CA ALA A 157 0.20 -9.16 0.71
C ALA A 157 -1.12 -8.75 1.39
N THR A 158 -1.80 -7.73 0.87
CA THR A 158 -3.16 -7.37 1.29
C THR A 158 -4.05 -7.07 0.10
N TRP A 159 -5.35 -7.17 0.34
CA TRP A 159 -6.41 -6.80 -0.60
C TRP A 159 -7.28 -5.72 0.01
N MET A 160 -7.98 -4.95 -0.81
CA MET A 160 -8.96 -3.98 -0.38
C MET A 160 -10.31 -4.19 -1.06
N THR A 161 -11.37 -3.71 -0.42
CA THR A 161 -12.72 -3.65 -0.98
C THR A 161 -13.30 -2.28 -0.70
N GLU A 162 -13.92 -1.67 -1.70
CA GLU A 162 -14.79 -0.51 -1.51
C GLU A 162 -16.26 -0.95 -1.50
N TRP A 163 -17.01 -0.40 -0.56
CA TRP A 163 -18.43 -0.63 -0.43
C TRP A 163 -19.20 0.66 -0.71
N THR A 164 -20.33 0.54 -1.38
CA THR A 164 -21.34 1.60 -1.45
C THR A 164 -22.59 1.12 -0.73
N VAL A 165 -23.01 1.86 0.27
CA VAL A 165 -24.22 1.61 1.05
C VAL A 165 -25.37 2.44 0.49
N ASP A 166 -26.48 1.82 0.17
CA ASP A 166 -27.76 2.44 -0.13
C ASP A 166 -28.51 2.66 1.19
N VAL A 167 -28.41 3.88 1.73
CA VAL A 167 -28.90 4.23 3.08
C VAL A 167 -30.39 3.95 3.27
N PRO A 168 -31.30 4.30 2.34
CA PRO A 168 -32.73 3.97 2.44
C PRO A 168 -33.03 2.48 2.56
N ARG A 169 -32.10 1.60 2.11
CA ARG A 169 -32.25 0.15 2.15
C ARG A 169 -31.59 -0.54 3.33
N THR A 170 -30.90 0.19 4.18
CA THR A 170 -30.17 -0.38 5.33
C THR A 170 -31.06 -1.08 6.34
N GLY A 171 -32.31 -0.64 6.48
CA GLY A 171 -33.23 -1.11 7.52
C GLY A 171 -32.94 -0.49 8.90
N LEU A 172 -32.04 0.47 8.98
CA LEU A 172 -31.80 1.26 10.21
C LEU A 172 -33.04 2.10 10.54
N ASP A 173 -33.43 2.16 11.83
CA ASP A 173 -34.51 3.04 12.27
C ASP A 173 -33.99 4.46 12.42
N PRO A 174 -34.45 5.44 11.58
CA PRO A 174 -33.97 6.83 11.66
C PRO A 174 -34.20 7.46 13.04
N ARG A 175 -35.17 6.99 13.83
CA ARG A 175 -35.48 7.52 15.17
C ARG A 175 -34.49 7.05 16.24
N ARG A 176 -33.69 6.00 15.94
CA ARG A 176 -32.64 5.47 16.82
C ARG A 176 -31.26 5.75 16.30
N SER A 177 -31.16 6.57 15.23
CA SER A 177 -29.91 6.92 14.60
C SER A 177 -29.13 7.92 15.47
N GLY A 178 -27.81 7.76 15.50
CA GLY A 178 -26.88 8.72 16.11
C GLY A 178 -26.47 8.45 17.55
N SER A 179 -27.22 7.66 18.34
CA SER A 179 -26.78 7.28 19.70
C SER A 179 -26.27 5.84 19.72
N PRO A 180 -25.02 5.61 20.13
CA PRO A 180 -24.49 4.26 20.32
C PRO A 180 -25.27 3.47 21.38
N GLU A 181 -25.52 2.16 21.10
CA GLU A 181 -26.32 1.29 21.98
C GLU A 181 -25.61 0.92 23.29
N ASP A 182 -24.30 1.13 23.35
CA ASP A 182 -23.42 0.77 24.46
C ASP A 182 -23.17 1.91 25.47
N GLY A 183 -23.93 3.01 25.37
CA GLY A 183 -23.78 4.19 26.22
C GLY A 183 -22.62 5.10 25.85
N GLY A 184 -21.94 4.81 24.75
CA GLY A 184 -20.94 5.71 24.15
C GLY A 184 -21.61 6.94 23.49
N ARG A 185 -20.79 7.81 22.94
CA ARG A 185 -21.25 8.99 22.18
C ARG A 185 -20.38 9.29 20.99
N ILE A 186 -20.93 10.03 20.04
CA ILE A 186 -20.19 10.56 18.87
C ILE A 186 -20.16 12.08 19.01
N ASP A 187 -18.95 12.63 18.95
CA ASP A 187 -18.70 14.07 18.97
C ASP A 187 -18.11 14.51 17.61
N LEU A 188 -18.56 15.64 17.09
CA LEU A 188 -17.88 16.31 15.98
C LEU A 188 -16.63 17.02 16.51
N VAL A 189 -15.54 16.92 15.79
CA VAL A 189 -14.24 17.50 16.14
C VAL A 189 -13.62 18.21 14.95
N ASP A 190 -12.57 18.99 15.16
CA ASP A 190 -11.83 19.65 14.10
C ASP A 190 -10.47 18.97 13.79
N GLY A 191 -9.75 19.50 12.80
CA GLY A 191 -8.45 18.95 12.40
C GLY A 191 -7.37 19.06 13.49
N GLU A 192 -7.47 20.02 14.44
CA GLU A 192 -6.56 20.12 15.56
C GLU A 192 -6.77 18.99 16.57
N ASP A 193 -8.03 18.70 16.88
CA ASP A 193 -8.40 17.56 17.73
C ASP A 193 -7.99 16.24 17.10
N VAL A 194 -8.16 16.09 15.78
CA VAL A 194 -7.69 14.90 15.03
C VAL A 194 -6.19 14.69 15.21
N ARG A 195 -5.37 15.75 15.11
CA ARG A 195 -3.92 15.64 15.33
C ARG A 195 -3.55 15.31 16.76
N LYS A 196 -4.37 15.66 17.75
CA LYS A 196 -4.15 15.30 19.16
C LYS A 196 -4.58 13.87 19.49
N LEU A 197 -5.71 13.44 18.98
CA LEU A 197 -6.35 12.17 19.35
C LEU A 197 -5.96 11.01 18.43
N GLY A 198 -5.70 11.33 17.16
CA GLY A 198 -5.48 10.35 16.09
C GLY A 198 -4.24 9.47 16.26
N PRO A 199 -3.05 10.02 16.62
CA PRO A 199 -1.83 9.22 16.72
C PRO A 199 -1.94 8.04 17.68
N ASP A 200 -2.40 8.26 18.91
CA ASP A 200 -2.54 7.21 19.92
C ASP A 200 -3.61 6.18 19.55
N LEU A 201 -4.73 6.64 18.96
CA LEU A 201 -5.76 5.74 18.47
C LEU A 201 -5.22 4.88 17.30
N HIS A 202 -4.51 5.50 16.37
CA HIS A 202 -3.91 4.78 15.24
C HIS A 202 -2.93 3.69 15.71
N GLU A 203 -2.07 3.98 16.68
CA GLU A 203 -1.13 3.00 17.22
C GLU A 203 -1.84 1.78 17.84
N ARG A 204 -2.96 2.00 18.56
CA ARG A 204 -3.77 0.91 19.09
C ARG A 204 -4.43 0.07 18.00
N VAL A 205 -4.98 0.73 16.96
CA VAL A 205 -5.60 0.05 15.81
C VAL A 205 -4.53 -0.72 15.02
N ARG A 206 -3.40 -0.08 14.73
CA ARG A 206 -2.31 -0.65 13.94
C ARG A 206 -1.78 -1.94 14.55
N ARG A 207 -1.54 -1.96 15.87
CA ARG A 207 -1.03 -3.16 16.56
C ARG A 207 -1.96 -4.36 16.51
N ALA A 208 -3.25 -4.12 16.32
CA ALA A 208 -4.26 -5.17 16.21
C ALA A 208 -4.55 -5.59 14.76
N GLN A 209 -3.99 -4.85 13.76
CA GLN A 209 -4.30 -5.05 12.35
C GLN A 209 -3.03 -5.43 11.56
N PRO A 210 -2.81 -6.71 11.22
CA PRO A 210 -1.75 -7.12 10.31
C PRO A 210 -1.87 -6.40 8.97
N GLY A 211 -0.75 -5.92 8.44
CA GLY A 211 -0.72 -5.17 7.20
C GLY A 211 -0.87 -3.65 7.35
N ALA A 212 -1.26 -3.16 8.54
CA ALA A 212 -1.29 -1.72 8.81
C ALA A 212 0.13 -1.15 8.97
N VAL A 213 0.31 0.09 8.54
CA VAL A 213 1.59 0.78 8.52
C VAL A 213 1.62 1.95 9.52
N SER A 214 2.81 2.36 9.93
CA SER A 214 2.97 3.53 10.80
C SER A 214 2.62 4.83 10.06
N ARG A 215 2.09 5.81 10.80
CA ARG A 215 1.81 7.16 10.31
C ARG A 215 2.68 8.15 11.07
N ASP A 216 3.48 8.93 10.35
CA ASP A 216 4.30 9.98 10.91
C ASP A 216 3.51 11.28 11.16
N GLU A 217 4.14 12.29 11.73
CA GLU A 217 3.53 13.60 11.95
C GLU A 217 3.10 14.25 10.61
N MET A 218 3.87 14.03 9.54
CA MET A 218 3.56 14.59 8.22
C MET A 218 2.25 14.04 7.68
N TRP A 219 1.97 12.75 7.88
CA TRP A 219 0.69 12.14 7.51
C TRP A 219 -0.49 12.89 8.13
N TRP A 220 -0.43 13.16 9.44
CA TRP A 220 -1.48 13.88 10.16
C TRP A 220 -1.62 15.32 9.69
N ARG A 221 -0.52 16.02 9.44
CA ARG A 221 -0.51 17.40 8.94
C ARG A 221 -1.13 17.52 7.55
N VAL A 222 -0.82 16.58 6.65
CA VAL A 222 -1.39 16.53 5.30
C VAL A 222 -2.89 16.22 5.34
N ASN A 223 -3.29 15.19 6.08
CA ASN A 223 -4.68 14.73 6.13
C ASN A 223 -5.62 15.67 6.91
N THR A 224 -5.06 16.63 7.65
CA THR A 224 -5.83 17.69 8.32
C THR A 224 -5.60 19.09 7.72
N GLY A 225 -4.96 19.16 6.54
CA GLY A 225 -4.82 20.39 5.75
C GLY A 225 -3.86 21.43 6.31
N VAL A 226 -3.03 21.10 7.30
CA VAL A 226 -1.92 21.98 7.75
C VAL A 226 -0.85 22.06 6.66
N VAL A 227 -0.60 20.96 5.97
CA VAL A 227 0.22 20.89 4.75
C VAL A 227 -0.68 20.50 3.60
N ARG A 228 -0.68 21.30 2.53
CA ARG A 228 -1.56 21.10 1.37
C ARG A 228 -0.71 20.91 0.12
N PHE A 229 -0.77 19.74 -0.47
CA PHE A 229 -0.15 19.47 -1.77
C PHE A 229 -1.06 19.86 -2.95
N GLU A 230 -2.36 19.97 -2.71
CA GLU A 230 -3.34 20.32 -3.74
C GLU A 230 -4.11 21.60 -3.35
N PRO A 231 -4.18 22.62 -4.23
CA PRO A 231 -4.95 23.85 -3.97
C PRO A 231 -6.46 23.58 -3.77
N SER A 232 -6.95 22.50 -4.34
CA SER A 232 -8.35 22.07 -4.25
C SER A 232 -8.75 21.44 -2.93
N TRP A 233 -7.78 21.21 -2.02
CA TRP A 233 -8.07 20.58 -0.74
C TRP A 233 -9.16 21.32 0.03
N ARG A 234 -10.11 20.57 0.56
CA ARG A 234 -11.19 21.08 1.43
C ARG A 234 -11.14 20.31 2.73
N GLU A 235 -11.38 21.00 3.84
CA GLU A 235 -11.47 20.36 5.14
C GLU A 235 -12.65 19.37 5.17
N PRO A 236 -12.40 18.09 5.47
CA PRO A 236 -13.47 17.12 5.64
C PRO A 236 -14.14 17.29 7.00
N HIS A 237 -15.24 16.59 7.20
CA HIS A 237 -15.84 16.43 8.52
C HIS A 237 -15.10 15.33 9.31
N TYR A 238 -15.00 15.54 10.62
CA TYR A 238 -14.42 14.57 11.54
C TYR A 238 -15.40 14.24 12.66
N ALA A 239 -15.51 12.94 12.98
CA ALA A 239 -16.31 12.48 14.10
C ALA A 239 -15.52 11.47 14.94
N VAL A 240 -15.58 11.64 16.28
CA VAL A 240 -14.92 10.79 17.26
C VAL A 240 -15.98 9.99 18.01
N TYR A 241 -15.79 8.68 18.09
CA TYR A 241 -16.53 7.84 19.02
C TYR A 241 -15.78 7.75 20.35
N ARG A 242 -16.51 8.03 21.43
CA ARG A 242 -16.07 7.82 22.81
C ARG A 242 -16.92 6.75 23.47
N SER A 243 -16.26 5.81 24.15
CA SER A 243 -16.94 4.79 24.95
C SER A 243 -17.72 5.41 26.10
N ALA A 244 -18.54 4.60 26.79
CA ALA A 244 -19.25 5.03 28.01
C ALA A 244 -18.31 5.54 29.10
N HIS A 245 -17.03 5.15 29.09
CA HIS A 245 -16.00 5.61 30.03
C HIS A 245 -15.26 6.87 29.54
N GLY A 246 -15.62 7.42 28.36
CA GLY A 246 -15.01 8.60 27.77
C GLY A 246 -13.75 8.34 26.94
N GLU A 247 -13.31 7.08 26.79
CA GLU A 247 -12.15 6.70 26.02
C GLU A 247 -12.40 6.88 24.51
N VAL A 248 -11.43 7.46 23.80
CA VAL A 248 -11.47 7.58 22.34
C VAL A 248 -11.17 6.21 21.72
N GLU A 249 -12.16 5.59 21.11
CA GLU A 249 -12.02 4.27 20.50
C GLU A 249 -12.30 4.26 18.99
N GLY A 250 -12.79 5.37 18.44
CA GLY A 250 -13.04 5.49 17.01
C GLY A 250 -12.88 6.92 16.50
N LEU A 251 -12.49 7.06 15.24
CA LEU A 251 -12.32 8.33 14.54
C LEU A 251 -12.58 8.12 13.06
N VAL A 252 -13.37 8.98 12.45
CA VAL A 252 -13.66 8.94 11.03
C VAL A 252 -13.48 10.32 10.40
N SER A 253 -12.90 10.33 9.19
CA SER A 253 -12.86 11.48 8.29
C SER A 253 -13.73 11.20 7.08
N TYR A 254 -14.62 12.12 6.75
CA TYR A 254 -15.54 11.98 5.63
C TYR A 254 -15.86 13.33 4.97
N ALA A 255 -16.21 13.30 3.70
CA ALA A 255 -16.74 14.43 2.96
C ALA A 255 -18.14 14.09 2.45
N ALA A 256 -18.98 15.12 2.31
CA ALA A 256 -20.29 15.00 1.67
C ALA A 256 -20.33 15.86 0.41
N ASP A 257 -21.04 15.40 -0.61
CA ASP A 257 -21.43 16.25 -1.74
C ASP A 257 -22.74 17.02 -1.41
N ASP A 258 -23.08 17.98 -2.25
CA ASP A 258 -24.34 18.74 -2.18
C ASP A 258 -25.12 18.43 -3.47
N ASN A 259 -25.97 17.38 -3.41
CA ASN A 259 -26.61 16.82 -4.58
C ASN A 259 -28.14 16.81 -4.41
N TRP A 260 -28.84 17.68 -5.14
CA TRP A 260 -30.29 17.83 -5.09
C TRP A 260 -30.95 17.53 -6.44
N HIS A 261 -32.00 16.71 -6.43
CA HIS A 261 -32.86 16.47 -7.55
C HIS A 261 -34.24 17.07 -7.26
N GLY A 262 -34.52 18.27 -7.82
CA GLY A 262 -35.66 19.05 -7.44
C GLY A 262 -35.57 19.53 -5.98
N LYS A 263 -36.51 19.11 -5.12
CA LYS A 263 -36.47 19.38 -3.67
C LYS A 263 -36.10 18.17 -2.81
N LEU A 264 -35.54 17.14 -3.42
CA LEU A 264 -35.12 15.93 -2.73
C LEU A 264 -33.58 15.88 -2.64
N PRO A 265 -33.01 15.73 -1.43
CA PRO A 265 -31.60 15.53 -1.26
C PRO A 265 -31.20 14.12 -1.71
N HIS A 266 -30.03 14.01 -2.29
CA HIS A 266 -29.40 12.75 -2.74
C HIS A 266 -27.92 12.73 -2.40
N ASP A 267 -27.56 13.27 -1.26
CA ASP A 267 -26.17 13.43 -0.87
C ASP A 267 -25.47 12.09 -0.69
N THR A 268 -24.19 12.09 -1.04
CA THR A 268 -23.27 10.98 -0.85
C THR A 268 -22.21 11.36 0.17
N VAL A 269 -22.10 10.58 1.24
CA VAL A 269 -20.94 10.65 2.12
C VAL A 269 -19.84 9.74 1.58
N SER A 270 -18.63 10.30 1.48
CA SER A 270 -17.42 9.57 1.10
C SER A 270 -16.44 9.52 2.29
N VAL A 271 -16.25 8.35 2.85
CA VAL A 271 -15.28 8.13 3.92
C VAL A 271 -13.87 8.17 3.34
N GLN A 272 -13.03 9.03 3.91
CA GLN A 272 -11.62 9.12 3.52
C GLN A 272 -10.79 8.09 4.29
N TRP A 273 -11.00 7.99 5.60
CA TRP A 273 -10.44 6.95 6.46
C TRP A 273 -11.28 6.79 7.72
N LEU A 274 -11.26 5.61 8.31
CA LEU A 274 -11.93 5.26 9.55
C LEU A 274 -11.02 4.38 10.40
N LEU A 275 -10.79 4.80 11.64
CA LEU A 275 -10.08 4.06 12.67
C LEU A 275 -11.06 3.61 13.74
N ALA A 276 -11.02 2.34 14.11
CA ALA A 276 -11.81 1.79 15.21
C ALA A 276 -10.98 0.78 15.99
N ALA A 277 -10.74 1.06 17.25
CA ALA A 277 -10.00 0.17 18.15
C ALA A 277 -10.86 -0.96 18.71
N THR A 278 -12.19 -0.82 18.64
CA THR A 278 -13.15 -1.81 19.11
C THR A 278 -14.26 -2.03 18.07
N PRO A 279 -14.86 -3.24 18.02
CA PRO A 279 -16.02 -3.48 17.17
C PRO A 279 -17.22 -2.59 17.51
N ALA A 280 -17.35 -2.14 18.76
CA ALA A 280 -18.38 -1.21 19.18
C ALA A 280 -18.21 0.17 18.52
N ALA A 281 -16.99 0.71 18.54
CA ALA A 281 -16.64 1.94 17.84
C ALA A 281 -16.90 1.85 16.34
N GLU A 282 -16.51 0.75 15.71
CA GLU A 282 -16.72 0.54 14.28
C GLU A 282 -18.21 0.53 13.92
N ARG A 283 -19.03 -0.24 14.66
CA ARG A 283 -20.49 -0.26 14.48
C ARG A 283 -21.12 1.12 14.70
N ALA A 284 -20.70 1.83 15.71
CA ALA A 284 -21.24 3.15 16.04
C ALA A 284 -20.94 4.16 14.92
N LEU A 285 -19.71 4.19 14.41
CA LEU A 285 -19.31 5.09 13.32
C LEU A 285 -20.04 4.78 12.01
N TRP A 286 -20.21 3.51 11.62
CA TRP A 286 -20.97 3.17 10.41
C TRP A 286 -22.45 3.53 10.54
N ARG A 287 -23.06 3.28 11.69
CA ARG A 287 -24.46 3.69 11.95
C ARG A 287 -24.61 5.21 11.92
N TYR A 288 -23.67 5.93 12.53
CA TYR A 288 -23.64 7.40 12.48
C TYR A 288 -23.62 7.92 11.04
N LEU A 289 -22.71 7.45 10.20
CA LEU A 289 -22.60 7.87 8.81
C LEU A 289 -23.87 7.59 8.00
N CYS A 290 -24.54 6.48 8.28
CA CYS A 290 -25.83 6.13 7.66
C CYS A 290 -27.04 6.87 8.27
N SER A 291 -26.85 7.64 9.34
CA SER A 291 -27.92 8.38 10.01
C SER A 291 -27.91 9.90 9.74
N ILE A 292 -26.91 10.37 8.99
CA ILE A 292 -26.81 11.78 8.62
C ILE A 292 -27.98 12.13 7.70
N ASP A 293 -28.75 13.16 8.07
CA ASP A 293 -29.86 13.63 7.26
C ASP A 293 -29.40 13.99 5.85
N TRP A 294 -30.29 13.76 4.85
CA TRP A 294 -30.08 13.98 3.41
C TRP A 294 -29.15 12.98 2.72
N VAL A 295 -28.40 12.17 3.46
CA VAL A 295 -27.51 11.17 2.90
C VAL A 295 -28.30 9.97 2.41
N THR A 296 -28.15 9.67 1.13
CA THR A 296 -28.75 8.49 0.48
C THR A 296 -27.72 7.41 0.17
N LYS A 297 -26.44 7.77 0.15
CA LYS A 297 -25.33 6.84 -0.11
C LYS A 297 -24.15 7.09 0.82
N VAL A 298 -23.52 6.00 1.25
CA VAL A 298 -22.22 6.06 1.95
C VAL A 298 -21.22 5.23 1.17
N LYS A 299 -20.12 5.85 0.75
CA LYS A 299 -18.95 5.17 0.17
C LYS A 299 -17.94 4.93 1.27
N SER A 300 -17.52 3.68 1.45
CA SER A 300 -16.70 3.27 2.59
C SER A 300 -15.24 3.72 2.53
N GLY A 301 -14.77 4.13 1.36
CA GLY A 301 -13.33 4.13 1.10
C GLY A 301 -12.76 2.71 1.09
N TRP A 302 -11.45 2.59 1.18
CA TRP A 302 -10.74 1.30 1.12
C TRP A 302 -10.81 0.58 2.45
N ARG A 303 -11.43 -0.62 2.45
CA ARG A 303 -11.65 -1.45 3.65
C ARG A 303 -11.08 -2.85 3.46
N ALA A 304 -10.93 -3.56 4.57
CA ALA A 304 -10.59 -4.98 4.51
C ALA A 304 -11.65 -5.77 3.71
N PRO A 305 -11.27 -6.81 2.95
CA PRO A 305 -12.26 -7.63 2.25
C PRO A 305 -13.25 -8.38 3.17
N ASP A 306 -12.89 -8.56 4.45
CA ASP A 306 -13.71 -9.14 5.50
C ASP A 306 -14.26 -8.09 6.48
N ASP A 307 -14.40 -6.83 6.03
CA ASP A 307 -14.92 -5.72 6.82
C ASP A 307 -16.32 -6.01 7.40
N LEU A 308 -16.59 -5.51 8.58
CA LEU A 308 -17.86 -5.71 9.28
C LEU A 308 -19.00 -4.90 8.68
N LEU A 309 -18.73 -3.86 7.89
CA LEU A 309 -19.72 -2.91 7.37
C LEU A 309 -21.00 -3.56 6.83
N PRO A 310 -20.98 -4.55 5.92
CA PRO A 310 -22.22 -5.13 5.42
C PRO A 310 -23.07 -5.75 6.53
N PHE A 311 -22.45 -6.33 7.54
CA PHE A 311 -23.11 -7.07 8.63
C PHE A 311 -23.50 -6.21 9.83
N VAL A 312 -23.02 -4.97 9.88
CA VAL A 312 -23.49 -3.95 10.85
C VAL A 312 -24.90 -3.48 10.50
N LEU A 313 -25.27 -3.59 9.23
CA LEU A 313 -26.58 -3.15 8.72
C LEU A 313 -27.64 -4.25 8.93
N PRO A 314 -28.88 -3.90 9.38
CA PRO A 314 -29.99 -4.84 9.44
C PRO A 314 -30.26 -5.55 8.10
N ASN A 315 -30.02 -4.86 6.99
CA ASN A 315 -30.05 -5.43 5.65
C ASN A 315 -28.67 -5.39 5.00
N PRO A 316 -27.87 -6.47 5.07
CA PRO A 316 -26.52 -6.51 4.47
C PRO A 316 -26.50 -6.24 2.96
N ARG A 317 -27.61 -6.49 2.25
CA ARG A 317 -27.71 -6.24 0.80
C ARG A 317 -27.75 -4.75 0.45
N ALA A 318 -27.88 -3.86 1.43
CA ALA A 318 -27.75 -2.43 1.22
C ALA A 318 -26.28 -2.03 0.94
N ALA A 319 -25.31 -2.81 1.39
CA ALA A 319 -23.90 -2.63 1.08
C ALA A 319 -23.50 -3.47 -0.13
N THR A 320 -23.06 -2.81 -1.19
CA THR A 320 -22.58 -3.46 -2.42
C THR A 320 -21.09 -3.24 -2.57
N ALA A 321 -20.32 -4.29 -2.75
CA ALA A 321 -18.90 -4.16 -3.12
C ALA A 321 -18.81 -3.59 -4.54
N THR A 322 -18.18 -2.44 -4.68
CA THR A 322 -18.01 -1.73 -5.97
C THR A 322 -16.64 -1.94 -6.58
N THR A 323 -15.65 -2.14 -5.74
CA THR A 323 -14.25 -2.37 -6.15
C THR A 323 -13.65 -3.42 -5.23
N GLN A 324 -12.86 -4.34 -5.78
CA GLN A 324 -11.99 -5.24 -5.03
C GLN A 324 -10.70 -5.42 -5.82
N GLY A 325 -9.55 -5.27 -5.15
CA GLY A 325 -8.24 -5.38 -5.78
C GLY A 325 -7.13 -5.67 -4.80
N ASP A 326 -5.97 -5.98 -5.34
CA ASP A 326 -4.72 -6.01 -4.59
C ASP A 326 -4.39 -4.62 -4.07
N TRP A 327 -3.69 -4.55 -2.92
CA TRP A 327 -3.42 -3.27 -2.30
C TRP A 327 -1.96 -3.13 -1.87
N LEU A 328 -1.62 -3.48 -0.63
CA LEU A 328 -0.24 -3.43 -0.18
C LEU A 328 0.57 -4.59 -0.78
N TRP A 329 1.65 -4.26 -1.45
CA TRP A 329 2.64 -5.21 -1.93
C TRP A 329 3.85 -5.18 -1.01
N VAL A 330 4.38 -6.36 -0.72
CA VAL A 330 5.52 -6.56 0.18
C VAL A 330 6.65 -7.26 -0.56
N ARG A 331 7.87 -6.82 -0.30
CA ARG A 331 9.12 -7.49 -0.68
C ARG A 331 9.88 -7.85 0.59
N ILE A 332 10.08 -9.12 0.86
CA ILE A 332 10.87 -9.57 2.01
C ILE A 332 12.35 -9.35 1.71
N LEU A 333 13.06 -8.64 2.60
CA LEU A 333 14.50 -8.37 2.53
C LEU A 333 15.30 -9.22 3.50
N ASP A 334 14.65 -9.72 4.56
CA ASP A 334 15.21 -10.64 5.55
C ASP A 334 14.19 -11.72 5.92
N VAL A 335 14.36 -12.92 5.37
CA VAL A 335 13.41 -14.03 5.55
C VAL A 335 13.34 -14.47 7.00
N VAL A 336 14.48 -14.54 7.69
CA VAL A 336 14.54 -14.98 9.08
C VAL A 336 13.77 -14.03 9.97
N ARG A 337 14.13 -12.75 9.93
CA ARG A 337 13.47 -11.73 10.76
C ARG A 337 11.99 -11.57 10.42
N ALA A 338 11.60 -11.70 9.15
CA ALA A 338 10.19 -11.61 8.74
C ALA A 338 9.38 -12.78 9.33
N LEU A 339 9.86 -14.01 9.24
CA LEU A 339 9.14 -15.17 9.75
C LEU A 339 9.15 -15.26 11.29
N GLU A 340 10.18 -14.77 11.95
CA GLU A 340 10.26 -14.71 13.42
C GLU A 340 9.45 -13.57 14.03
N ALA A 341 9.20 -12.49 13.27
CA ALA A 341 8.41 -11.34 13.73
C ALA A 341 6.91 -11.61 13.82
N ARG A 342 6.41 -12.66 13.14
CA ARG A 342 4.98 -12.98 13.18
C ARG A 342 4.66 -14.04 14.21
N THR A 343 3.40 -14.04 14.69
CA THR A 343 2.83 -15.15 15.45
C THR A 343 2.15 -16.17 14.55
N TYR A 344 1.85 -17.34 15.10
CA TYR A 344 1.23 -18.47 14.42
C TYR A 344 0.08 -19.00 15.25
N GLU A 345 -1.03 -19.40 14.61
CA GLU A 345 -2.21 -19.97 15.29
C GLU A 345 -2.08 -21.47 15.56
N GLY A 346 -0.99 -22.10 15.11
CA GLY A 346 -0.73 -23.55 15.29
C GLY A 346 0.75 -23.87 15.38
N GLU A 347 1.03 -25.15 15.65
CA GLU A 347 2.38 -25.68 15.73
C GLU A 347 2.77 -26.44 14.47
N GLY A 348 4.04 -26.33 14.04
CA GLY A 348 4.54 -27.10 12.92
C GLY A 348 5.93 -26.66 12.45
N SER A 349 6.45 -27.45 11.53
CA SER A 349 7.74 -27.18 10.89
C SER A 349 7.60 -27.23 9.37
N LEU A 350 8.28 -26.31 8.70
CA LEU A 350 8.35 -26.24 7.24
C LEU A 350 9.78 -25.93 6.79
N VAL A 351 10.25 -26.62 5.76
CA VAL A 351 11.48 -26.28 5.04
C VAL A 351 11.10 -25.58 3.74
N LEU A 352 11.42 -24.30 3.68
CA LEU A 352 11.12 -23.42 2.55
C LEU A 352 12.36 -23.17 1.69
N GLU A 353 12.31 -23.44 0.41
CA GLU A 353 13.30 -22.98 -0.55
C GLU A 353 12.78 -21.72 -1.23
N VAL A 354 13.33 -20.57 -0.84
CA VAL A 354 12.96 -19.25 -1.35
C VAL A 354 13.84 -18.93 -2.54
N VAL A 355 13.22 -18.79 -3.70
CA VAL A 355 13.89 -18.38 -4.95
C VAL A 355 13.80 -16.85 -5.05
N ASP A 356 14.94 -16.22 -5.32
CA ASP A 356 15.02 -14.77 -5.50
C ASP A 356 15.89 -14.45 -6.71
N GLY A 357 15.26 -13.97 -7.79
CA GLY A 357 15.93 -13.64 -9.04
C GLY A 357 16.96 -12.51 -8.92
N ASP A 358 16.77 -11.62 -7.95
CA ASP A 358 17.67 -10.49 -7.68
C ASP A 358 18.81 -10.87 -6.71
N GLY A 359 18.77 -12.08 -6.12
CA GLY A 359 19.81 -12.59 -5.23
C GLY A 359 19.93 -11.91 -3.87
N LEU A 360 18.92 -11.12 -3.46
CA LEU A 360 18.95 -10.38 -2.19
C LEU A 360 18.65 -11.29 -0.99
N THR A 361 17.72 -12.25 -1.13
CA THR A 361 17.15 -13.01 0.02
C THR A 361 16.92 -14.49 -0.26
N GLY A 362 17.33 -15.00 -1.41
CA GLY A 362 17.21 -16.42 -1.76
C GLY A 362 17.92 -17.34 -0.78
N GLY A 363 17.39 -18.53 -0.58
CA GLY A 363 17.99 -19.53 0.30
C GLY A 363 17.01 -20.59 0.76
N ARG A 364 17.52 -21.55 1.55
CA ARG A 364 16.71 -22.58 2.16
C ARG A 364 16.64 -22.36 3.66
N TYR A 365 15.43 -22.34 4.20
CA TYR A 365 15.13 -21.99 5.58
C TYR A 365 14.24 -23.04 6.22
N ARG A 366 14.56 -23.42 7.45
CA ARG A 366 13.68 -24.20 8.32
C ARG A 366 12.95 -23.26 9.25
N LEU A 367 11.64 -23.28 9.18
CA LEU A 367 10.72 -22.60 10.09
C LEU A 367 10.17 -23.64 11.07
N ASP A 368 10.39 -23.40 12.36
CA ASP A 368 9.71 -24.09 13.45
C ASP A 368 8.81 -23.09 14.15
N ALA A 369 7.49 -23.28 14.06
CA ALA A 369 6.48 -22.32 14.52
C ALA A 369 5.60 -22.93 15.62
N SER A 370 5.19 -22.08 16.56
CA SER A 370 4.22 -22.38 17.60
C SER A 370 3.47 -21.10 18.01
N GLU A 371 2.45 -21.23 18.86
CA GLU A 371 1.75 -20.08 19.43
C GLU A 371 2.67 -19.16 20.27
N ALA A 372 3.75 -19.70 20.84
CA ALA A 372 4.76 -18.96 21.61
C ALA A 372 5.72 -18.15 20.73
N GLY A 373 5.70 -18.34 19.40
CA GLY A 373 6.59 -17.69 18.44
C GLY A 373 7.19 -18.66 17.44
N ALA A 374 8.23 -18.23 16.74
CA ALA A 374 8.90 -19.06 15.75
C ALA A 374 10.42 -18.92 15.81
N SER A 375 11.11 -19.95 15.31
CA SER A 375 12.53 -19.94 14.97
C SER A 375 12.68 -20.23 13.49
N CYS A 376 13.46 -19.41 12.80
CA CYS A 376 13.74 -19.56 11.39
C CYS A 376 15.26 -19.60 11.16
N THR A 377 15.77 -20.70 10.61
CA THR A 377 17.22 -20.85 10.43
C THR A 377 17.57 -21.37 9.03
N PRO A 378 18.69 -20.94 8.45
CA PRO A 378 19.21 -21.55 7.23
C PRO A 378 19.44 -23.06 7.41
N THR A 379 19.10 -23.86 6.39
CA THR A 379 19.17 -25.33 6.50
C THR A 379 19.60 -25.99 5.18
N ARG A 380 19.98 -27.28 5.25
CA ARG A 380 20.21 -28.13 4.09
C ARG A 380 19.25 -29.32 4.03
N GLN A 381 18.22 -29.34 4.87
CA GLN A 381 17.22 -30.40 4.89
C GLN A 381 16.43 -30.46 3.58
N ASP A 382 15.74 -31.60 3.38
CA ASP A 382 14.84 -31.75 2.22
C ASP A 382 13.74 -30.69 2.24
N VAL A 383 13.43 -30.17 1.06
CA VAL A 383 12.51 -29.05 0.89
C VAL A 383 11.06 -29.51 0.97
N ASP A 384 10.27 -28.86 1.80
CA ASP A 384 8.81 -29.03 1.81
C ASP A 384 8.12 -28.22 0.71
N LEU A 385 8.51 -26.95 0.56
CA LEU A 385 7.96 -26.02 -0.44
C LEU A 385 9.07 -25.22 -1.13
N THR A 386 8.98 -25.10 -2.46
CA THR A 386 9.78 -24.16 -3.25
C THR A 386 8.84 -23.05 -3.77
N LEU A 387 9.20 -21.79 -3.57
CA LEU A 387 8.41 -20.63 -3.97
C LEU A 387 9.30 -19.40 -4.22
N ASP A 388 8.81 -18.49 -5.05
CA ASP A 388 9.47 -17.20 -5.21
C ASP A 388 9.29 -16.31 -3.96
N VAL A 389 10.22 -15.40 -3.74
CA VAL A 389 10.18 -14.47 -2.60
C VAL A 389 8.91 -13.59 -2.61
N GLY A 390 8.36 -13.25 -3.78
CA GLY A 390 7.09 -12.56 -3.91
C GLY A 390 5.89 -13.42 -3.47
N ASP A 391 5.94 -14.73 -3.69
CA ASP A 391 4.93 -15.66 -3.19
C ASP A 391 5.03 -15.83 -1.68
N LEU A 392 6.25 -15.87 -1.14
CA LEU A 392 6.44 -15.86 0.31
C LEU A 392 5.90 -14.57 0.93
N ALA A 393 6.10 -13.42 0.29
CA ALA A 393 5.56 -12.13 0.75
C ALA A 393 4.02 -12.12 0.77
N ALA A 394 3.38 -12.70 -0.25
CA ALA A 394 1.93 -12.85 -0.29
C ALA A 394 1.39 -13.76 0.82
N LEU A 395 2.12 -14.82 1.17
CA LEU A 395 1.78 -15.75 2.26
C LEU A 395 2.06 -15.16 3.66
N TRP A 396 3.02 -14.25 3.75
CA TRP A 396 3.57 -13.81 5.04
C TRP A 396 2.57 -13.11 5.96
N LEU A 397 1.65 -12.29 5.41
CA LEU A 397 0.61 -11.64 6.20
C LEU A 397 -0.64 -12.52 6.40
N GLY A 398 -0.72 -13.69 5.77
CA GLY A 398 -1.72 -14.71 6.08
C GLY A 398 -3.01 -14.67 5.25
N ASP A 399 -3.12 -13.81 4.24
CA ASP A 399 -4.29 -13.77 3.36
C ASP A 399 -4.24 -14.80 2.23
N GLU A 400 -3.05 -15.03 1.66
CA GLU A 400 -2.87 -15.95 0.53
C GLU A 400 -2.78 -17.41 0.99
N SER A 401 -3.11 -18.34 0.10
CA SER A 401 -3.08 -19.78 0.32
C SER A 401 -1.96 -20.46 -0.48
N ALA A 402 -1.09 -21.19 0.21
CA ALA A 402 -0.07 -22.02 -0.42
C ALA A 402 -0.68 -23.10 -1.31
N VAL A 403 -1.84 -23.66 -0.94
CA VAL A 403 -2.60 -24.61 -1.76
C VAL A 403 -3.08 -23.95 -3.05
N ARG A 404 -3.59 -22.71 -2.99
CA ARG A 404 -4.02 -21.96 -4.17
C ARG A 404 -2.82 -21.63 -5.07
N LEU A 405 -1.71 -21.19 -4.50
CA LEU A 405 -0.49 -20.91 -5.25
C LEU A 405 0.09 -22.17 -5.91
N ALA A 406 0.01 -23.34 -5.24
CA ALA A 406 0.40 -24.61 -5.83
C ALA A 406 -0.49 -25.01 -7.02
N ALA A 407 -1.80 -24.80 -6.91
CA ALA A 407 -2.72 -25.04 -8.01
C ALA A 407 -2.45 -24.13 -9.23
N LEU A 408 -1.87 -22.93 -9.00
CA LEU A 408 -1.43 -21.99 -10.03
C LEU A 408 -0.02 -22.30 -10.58
N GLY A 409 0.69 -23.32 -10.02
CA GLY A 409 2.07 -23.66 -10.37
C GLY A 409 3.13 -22.69 -9.84
N ARG A 410 2.78 -21.77 -8.93
CA ARG A 410 3.66 -20.76 -8.31
C ARG A 410 4.42 -21.33 -7.09
N VAL A 411 3.83 -22.30 -6.40
CA VAL A 411 4.45 -23.03 -5.31
C VAL A 411 4.59 -24.50 -5.71
N ARG A 412 5.76 -25.10 -5.49
CA ARG A 412 6.02 -26.51 -5.73
C ARG A 412 6.17 -27.23 -4.41
N GLU A 413 5.38 -28.30 -4.21
CA GLU A 413 5.53 -29.21 -3.07
C GLU A 413 6.71 -30.17 -3.31
N GLY A 414 7.68 -30.19 -2.40
CA GLY A 414 8.71 -31.22 -2.32
C GLY A 414 8.24 -32.43 -1.51
N ARG A 415 7.33 -32.22 -0.55
CA ARG A 415 6.65 -33.25 0.24
C ARG A 415 5.14 -33.15 0.03
N ALA A 416 4.49 -34.26 -0.27
CA ALA A 416 3.04 -34.29 -0.48
C ALA A 416 2.27 -33.71 0.73
N GLY A 417 1.39 -32.76 0.48
CA GLY A 417 0.56 -32.12 1.50
C GLY A 417 1.24 -30.93 2.21
N ALA A 418 2.47 -30.57 1.83
CA ALA A 418 3.18 -29.43 2.43
C ALA A 418 2.43 -28.09 2.28
N GLY A 419 1.72 -27.88 1.16
CA GLY A 419 0.88 -26.70 0.98
C GLY A 419 -0.22 -26.59 2.02
N ARG A 420 -0.87 -27.70 2.38
CA ARG A 420 -1.87 -27.70 3.46
C ARG A 420 -1.25 -27.43 4.83
N SER A 421 -0.05 -27.96 5.08
CA SER A 421 0.70 -27.65 6.31
C SER A 421 1.06 -26.17 6.37
N ALA A 422 1.46 -25.59 5.23
CA ALA A 422 1.76 -24.15 5.14
C ALA A 422 0.50 -23.30 5.36
N ASP A 423 -0.64 -23.63 4.77
CA ASP A 423 -1.90 -22.93 5.03
C ASP A 423 -2.29 -22.98 6.50
N ALA A 424 -2.15 -24.14 7.16
CA ALA A 424 -2.46 -24.29 8.57
C ALA A 424 -1.55 -23.42 9.49
N LEU A 425 -0.32 -23.16 9.07
CA LEU A 425 0.61 -22.32 9.83
C LEU A 425 0.52 -20.84 9.48
N LEU A 426 0.38 -20.51 8.19
CA LEU A 426 0.57 -19.14 7.71
C LEU A 426 -0.73 -18.36 7.61
N ARG A 427 -1.88 -18.99 7.37
CA ARG A 427 -3.14 -18.27 7.27
C ARG A 427 -3.61 -17.74 8.61
N THR A 428 -4.35 -16.65 8.56
CA THR A 428 -4.91 -15.96 9.72
C THR A 428 -6.44 -15.99 9.70
N SER A 429 -7.05 -15.96 10.89
CA SER A 429 -8.50 -15.92 11.08
C SER A 429 -9.13 -14.63 10.57
N ARG A 430 -8.38 -13.50 10.62
CA ARG A 430 -8.76 -12.21 10.02
C ARG A 430 -7.81 -11.85 8.90
N ARG A 431 -8.37 -11.25 7.84
CA ARG A 431 -7.56 -10.85 6.69
C ARG A 431 -6.68 -9.64 7.03
N PRO A 432 -5.41 -9.63 6.61
CA PRO A 432 -4.56 -8.47 6.71
C PRO A 432 -5.10 -7.34 5.82
N TRP A 433 -4.90 -6.11 6.29
CA TRP A 433 -5.37 -4.95 5.56
C TRP A 433 -4.48 -3.73 5.86
N CYS A 434 -4.17 -2.96 4.81
CA CYS A 434 -3.51 -1.66 4.91
C CYS A 434 -4.55 -0.55 4.70
N PRO A 435 -4.81 0.31 5.71
CA PRO A 435 -5.74 1.43 5.56
C PRO A 435 -5.17 2.61 4.75
N ASP A 436 -3.88 2.59 4.45
CA ASP A 436 -3.15 3.74 3.92
C ASP A 436 -2.79 3.56 2.44
N MET A 437 -2.68 4.71 1.77
CA MET A 437 -2.04 4.88 0.47
C MET A 437 -0.86 5.85 0.63
N PHE A 438 0.29 5.53 0.01
CA PHE A 438 1.51 6.31 0.10
C PHE A 438 2.37 6.29 -1.17
#